data_c85c94bfb74adf4cb984836fcf407b51
#
_entry.id   c85c94bfb74adf4cb984836fcf407b51
#
_cell.length_a   1.000
_cell.length_b   1.000
_cell.length_c   1.000
_cell.angle_alpha   90.00
_cell.angle_beta   90.00
_cell.angle_gamma   90.00
#
_symmetry.space_group_name_H-M   'P 1'
#
loop_
_entity.id
_entity.type
_entity.pdbx_description
1 polymer ?
#
loop_
_entity_poly.entity_id
_entity_poly.type
_entity_poly.pdbx_seq_one_letter_code
_entity_poly.pdbx_strand_id
1 'polypeptide(L)'
;MRLAVFTGCVLFCIASTAVRGAGTEMRLSVHTKGNAPTLVMANLPSAVKTNEVRLLLLPQRTEVPCDVRLAEKGVRQLVWIHPGGKRDYVVETKAPSCPTLWQARLKENALEITREGKLVTRYVFAGAAKPYLYPIHAQTGVPMTRAYPMEEREGESTDHPHQKSFWFTHGDVNGIDFWTEGEDKGRIVHREFSDISGGRVGTFITTRNEWRTPQGQVLCTDTREVCVYDVDDLRIIDFTVTIRAGEQPIRFGDTKEGTFGIRIPTSMEQRHGKGAILTAEGKRDKEAWGTRAIWCTYSGDIGGEIYSISVFDH
;
A
#
# COMPACT_ATOMS: atom_id res chain seq x y z
N MET A 1 -5.06 13.02 13.44
CA MET A 1 -5.42 12.06 12.38
C MET A 1 -4.15 11.37 11.87
N ARG A 2 -4.18 10.09 11.61
CA ARG A 2 -2.98 9.28 11.42
C ARG A 2 -2.98 8.63 10.04
N LEU A 3 -1.85 8.63 9.34
CA LEU A 3 -1.59 7.77 8.18
C LEU A 3 -0.77 6.58 8.69
N ALA A 4 -1.27 5.37 8.52
CA ALA A 4 -0.53 4.14 8.77
C ALA A 4 -0.17 3.50 7.43
N VAL A 5 1.10 3.14 7.26
CA VAL A 5 1.56 2.32 6.15
C VAL A 5 1.81 0.93 6.74
N PHE A 6 0.97 -0.03 6.35
CA PHE A 6 1.14 -1.43 6.73
C PHE A 6 1.79 -2.18 5.57
N THR A 7 2.85 -2.89 5.82
CA THR A 7 3.38 -3.90 4.92
C THR A 7 2.83 -5.26 5.37
N GLY A 8 1.79 -5.71 4.67
CA GLY A 8 1.24 -7.08 4.63
C GLY A 8 1.00 -7.80 5.95
N CYS A 9 -0.14 -7.64 6.58
CA CYS A 9 -0.71 -8.70 7.40
C CYS A 9 -1.93 -9.29 6.70
N VAL A 10 -1.70 -10.14 5.70
CA VAL A 10 -2.74 -11.05 5.23
C VAL A 10 -2.92 -12.10 6.32
N LEU A 11 -3.77 -11.82 7.30
CA LEU A 11 -4.23 -12.85 8.21
C LEU A 11 -5.03 -13.86 7.38
N PHE A 12 -4.45 -15.04 7.13
CA PHE A 12 -5.20 -16.16 6.57
C PHE A 12 -6.33 -16.52 7.54
N CYS A 13 -7.52 -15.95 7.29
CA CYS A 13 -8.71 -16.41 7.93
C CYS A 13 -9.02 -17.80 7.40
N ILE A 14 -9.10 -18.79 8.30
CA ILE A 14 -9.65 -20.11 7.99
C ILE A 14 -11.14 -19.89 7.73
N ALA A 15 -11.50 -19.64 6.48
CA ALA A 15 -12.89 -19.64 6.06
C ALA A 15 -13.35 -21.11 5.98
N SER A 16 -14.08 -21.57 6.97
CA SER A 16 -14.81 -22.84 6.84
C SER A 16 -16.00 -22.61 5.91
N THR A 17 -15.86 -23.00 4.65
CA THR A 17 -16.96 -22.95 3.68
C THR A 17 -17.89 -24.15 3.93
N ALA A 18 -19.02 -23.93 4.58
CA ALA A 18 -20.13 -24.87 4.57
C ALA A 18 -21.10 -24.48 3.44
N VAL A 19 -20.94 -25.07 2.26
CA VAL A 19 -21.96 -24.98 1.21
C VAL A 19 -23.14 -25.85 1.64
N ARG A 20 -24.23 -25.26 2.07
CA ARG A 20 -25.50 -25.95 2.34
C ARG A 20 -26.57 -25.46 1.38
N GLY A 21 -27.06 -26.37 0.53
CA GLY A 21 -28.34 -26.27 -0.17
C GLY A 21 -28.30 -25.57 -1.53
N ALA A 22 -29.34 -25.78 -2.32
CA ALA A 22 -29.57 -25.32 -3.69
C ALA A 22 -29.84 -23.80 -3.83
N GLY A 23 -29.18 -22.98 -3.03
CA GLY A 23 -29.21 -21.51 -3.07
C GLY A 23 -27.79 -20.92 -3.01
N THR A 24 -27.60 -19.81 -3.67
CA THR A 24 -26.35 -19.05 -3.85
C THR A 24 -25.84 -18.37 -2.57
N GLU A 25 -26.05 -18.95 -1.39
CA GLU A 25 -25.64 -18.39 -0.10
C GLU A 25 -24.37 -19.10 0.41
N MET A 26 -23.30 -18.35 0.58
CA MET A 26 -22.05 -18.83 1.18
C MET A 26 -21.87 -18.18 2.56
N ARG A 27 -21.49 -18.96 3.56
CA ARG A 27 -21.20 -18.46 4.93
C ARG A 27 -19.71 -18.40 5.19
N LEU A 28 -19.27 -17.30 5.82
CA LEU A 28 -17.90 -17.06 6.25
C LEU A 28 -17.91 -16.77 7.75
N SER A 29 -17.00 -17.43 8.48
CA SER A 29 -16.69 -17.05 9.88
C SER A 29 -15.27 -16.49 9.91
N VAL A 30 -15.13 -15.30 10.47
CA VAL A 30 -13.86 -14.62 10.60
C VAL A 30 -13.57 -14.37 12.08
N HIS A 31 -12.34 -14.65 12.48
CA HIS A 31 -11.90 -14.41 13.84
C HIS A 31 -10.52 -13.75 13.81
N THR A 32 -10.41 -12.53 14.33
CA THR A 32 -9.16 -11.81 14.55
C THR A 32 -8.80 -11.82 16.04
N LYS A 33 -7.51 -11.82 16.37
CA LYS A 33 -7.05 -11.82 17.77
C LYS A 33 -7.37 -10.53 18.54
N GLY A 34 -7.71 -9.46 17.83
CA GLY A 34 -8.03 -8.14 18.42
C GLY A 34 -9.39 -7.66 17.96
N ASN A 35 -9.78 -6.49 18.50
CA ASN A 35 -11.01 -5.79 18.12
C ASN A 35 -10.75 -4.64 17.14
N ALA A 36 -9.54 -4.52 16.60
CA ALA A 36 -9.22 -3.51 15.60
C ALA A 36 -9.81 -3.89 14.24
N PRO A 37 -10.37 -2.93 13.49
CA PRO A 37 -10.78 -3.15 12.12
C PRO A 37 -9.60 -3.60 11.27
N THR A 38 -9.82 -4.60 10.43
CA THR A 38 -8.76 -5.27 9.65
C THR A 38 -9.23 -5.54 8.23
N LEU A 39 -8.39 -5.29 7.23
CA LEU A 39 -8.66 -5.71 5.86
C LEU A 39 -8.60 -7.24 5.79
N VAL A 40 -9.67 -7.86 5.33
CA VAL A 40 -9.77 -9.31 5.17
C VAL A 40 -9.95 -9.66 3.70
N MET A 41 -9.25 -10.69 3.27
CA MET A 41 -9.37 -11.27 1.94
C MET A 41 -9.73 -12.74 2.04
N ALA A 42 -10.77 -13.15 1.35
CA ALA A 42 -11.22 -14.55 1.32
C ALA A 42 -11.41 -15.03 -0.12
N ASN A 43 -10.85 -16.19 -0.45
CA ASN A 43 -11.05 -16.77 -1.77
C ASN A 43 -12.53 -17.16 -1.97
N LEU A 44 -13.11 -16.70 -3.07
CA LEU A 44 -14.44 -17.11 -3.49
C LEU A 44 -14.37 -18.47 -4.20
N PRO A 45 -15.36 -19.34 -3.98
CA PRO A 45 -15.47 -20.59 -4.73
C PRO A 45 -15.46 -20.35 -6.24
N SER A 46 -14.91 -21.28 -7.00
CA SER A 46 -14.84 -21.19 -8.46
C SER A 46 -16.21 -21.12 -9.15
N ALA A 47 -17.27 -21.53 -8.45
CA ALA A 47 -18.66 -21.39 -8.90
C ALA A 47 -19.13 -19.92 -8.94
N VAL A 48 -18.54 -19.03 -8.13
CA VAL A 48 -18.87 -17.60 -8.14
C VAL A 48 -18.15 -16.95 -9.34
N LYS A 49 -18.89 -16.68 -10.41
CA LYS A 49 -18.36 -16.14 -11.67
C LYS A 49 -18.53 -14.63 -11.80
N THR A 50 -19.29 -14.00 -10.92
CA THR A 50 -19.61 -12.58 -10.94
C THR A 50 -18.78 -11.78 -9.94
N ASN A 51 -18.60 -10.48 -10.21
CA ASN A 51 -18.09 -9.50 -9.25
C ASN A 51 -19.24 -8.80 -8.49
N GLU A 52 -20.50 -9.10 -8.85
CA GLU A 52 -21.68 -8.62 -8.13
C GLU A 52 -21.93 -9.51 -6.92
N VAL A 53 -21.29 -9.18 -5.83
CA VAL A 53 -21.32 -9.91 -4.57
C VAL A 53 -21.70 -8.94 -3.45
N ARG A 54 -22.63 -9.35 -2.61
CA ARG A 54 -23.06 -8.63 -1.42
C ARG A 54 -22.64 -9.42 -0.17
N LEU A 55 -22.03 -8.73 0.77
CA LEU A 55 -21.61 -9.30 2.04
C LEU A 55 -22.51 -8.80 3.16
N LEU A 56 -23.07 -9.73 3.95
CA LEU A 56 -24.00 -9.43 5.03
C LEU A 56 -23.42 -9.90 6.36
N LEU A 57 -23.29 -9.00 7.32
CA LEU A 57 -22.89 -9.31 8.69
C LEU A 57 -24.08 -9.90 9.47
N LEU A 58 -23.86 -11.04 10.11
CA LEU A 58 -24.87 -11.72 10.91
C LEU A 58 -24.84 -11.24 12.40
N PRO A 59 -25.96 -11.38 13.16
CA PRO A 59 -27.23 -11.97 12.73
C PRO A 59 -28.18 -11.02 12.01
N GLN A 60 -27.94 -9.67 12.07
CA GLN A 60 -28.87 -8.66 11.56
C GLN A 60 -28.92 -8.59 10.03
N ARG A 61 -28.03 -9.27 9.33
CA ARG A 61 -27.86 -9.23 7.85
C ARG A 61 -27.59 -7.80 7.34
N THR A 62 -26.82 -7.03 8.13
CA THR A 62 -26.39 -5.69 7.72
C THR A 62 -25.38 -5.78 6.59
N GLU A 63 -25.61 -5.05 5.49
CA GLU A 63 -24.69 -5.05 4.37
C GLU A 63 -23.36 -4.36 4.76
N VAL A 64 -22.25 -5.03 4.44
CA VAL A 64 -20.89 -4.55 4.65
C VAL A 64 -20.28 -4.22 3.30
N PRO A 65 -19.67 -3.04 3.12
CA PRO A 65 -18.94 -2.74 1.90
C PRO A 65 -17.90 -3.81 1.59
N CYS A 66 -17.96 -4.35 0.38
CA CYS A 66 -17.00 -5.35 -0.07
C CYS A 66 -16.70 -5.18 -1.56
N ASP A 67 -15.55 -5.67 -1.97
CA ASP A 67 -15.13 -5.72 -3.36
C ASP A 67 -14.71 -7.13 -3.74
N VAL A 68 -14.70 -7.42 -5.04
CA VAL A 68 -14.13 -8.65 -5.59
C VAL A 68 -12.93 -8.27 -6.44
N ARG A 69 -11.75 -8.76 -6.09
CA ARG A 69 -10.53 -8.59 -6.88
C ARG A 69 -10.08 -9.90 -7.52
N LEU A 70 -9.24 -9.79 -8.54
CA LEU A 70 -8.53 -10.92 -9.11
C LEU A 70 -7.15 -11.02 -8.47
N ALA A 71 -6.91 -12.11 -7.75
CA ALA A 71 -5.60 -12.47 -7.25
C ALA A 71 -4.81 -13.27 -8.31
N GLU A 72 -3.57 -13.62 -7.97
CA GLU A 72 -2.75 -14.48 -8.84
C GLU A 72 -3.51 -15.73 -9.30
N LYS A 73 -3.19 -16.18 -10.51
CA LYS A 73 -3.84 -17.37 -11.17
C LYS A 73 -5.34 -17.24 -11.39
N GLY A 74 -5.87 -16.01 -11.40
CA GLY A 74 -7.29 -15.76 -11.69
C GLY A 74 -8.23 -16.14 -10.55
N VAL A 75 -7.73 -16.31 -9.33
CA VAL A 75 -8.56 -16.56 -8.15
C VAL A 75 -9.31 -15.28 -7.79
N ARG A 76 -10.65 -15.38 -7.67
CA ARG A 76 -11.44 -14.27 -7.15
C ARG A 76 -11.36 -14.22 -5.64
N GLN A 77 -11.08 -13.03 -5.11
CA GLN A 77 -11.06 -12.77 -3.67
C GLN A 77 -12.08 -11.72 -3.30
N LEU A 78 -12.91 -12.05 -2.32
CA LEU A 78 -13.74 -11.08 -1.61
C LEU A 78 -12.86 -10.29 -0.64
N VAL A 79 -13.01 -8.97 -0.63
CA VAL A 79 -12.23 -8.06 0.21
C VAL A 79 -13.17 -7.15 0.98
N TRP A 80 -12.97 -7.00 2.29
CA TRP A 80 -13.76 -6.10 3.14
C TRP A 80 -13.00 -5.69 4.40
N ILE A 81 -13.48 -4.64 5.07
CA ILE A 81 -12.99 -4.28 6.41
C ILE A 81 -13.79 -5.06 7.45
N HIS A 82 -13.12 -5.96 8.14
CA HIS A 82 -13.67 -6.73 9.26
C HIS A 82 -13.52 -5.91 10.55
N PRO A 83 -14.61 -5.70 11.35
CA PRO A 83 -14.57 -4.81 12.52
C PRO A 83 -13.81 -5.36 13.73
N GLY A 84 -13.22 -6.55 13.61
CA GLY A 84 -12.49 -7.21 14.68
C GLY A 84 -13.32 -8.24 15.45
N GLY A 85 -12.63 -9.09 16.22
CA GLY A 85 -13.20 -10.18 17.02
C GLY A 85 -13.74 -11.33 16.16
N LYS A 86 -14.75 -12.05 16.68
CA LYS A 86 -15.42 -13.13 15.93
C LYS A 86 -16.70 -12.60 15.30
N ARG A 87 -16.85 -12.77 13.98
CA ARG A 87 -18.05 -12.38 13.22
C ARG A 87 -18.36 -13.43 12.16
N ASP A 88 -19.66 -13.58 11.88
CA ASP A 88 -20.18 -14.44 10.84
C ASP A 88 -20.81 -13.61 9.74
N TYR A 89 -20.61 -14.03 8.50
CA TYR A 89 -21.06 -13.35 7.30
C TYR A 89 -21.78 -14.30 6.37
N VAL A 90 -22.65 -13.71 5.56
CA VAL A 90 -23.25 -14.35 4.40
C VAL A 90 -22.84 -13.62 3.14
N VAL A 91 -22.41 -14.35 2.15
CA VAL A 91 -22.10 -13.86 0.81
C VAL A 91 -23.24 -14.24 -0.11
N GLU A 92 -23.83 -13.25 -0.76
CA GLU A 92 -24.86 -13.42 -1.78
C GLU A 92 -24.33 -12.96 -3.15
N THR A 93 -24.68 -13.71 -4.21
CA THR A 93 -24.42 -13.29 -5.60
C THR A 93 -25.51 -12.31 -6.06
N LYS A 94 -25.42 -11.09 -5.57
CA LYS A 94 -26.32 -9.98 -5.87
C LYS A 94 -25.52 -8.70 -5.93
N ALA A 95 -25.99 -7.73 -6.71
CA ALA A 95 -25.41 -6.40 -6.75
C ALA A 95 -25.41 -5.76 -5.35
N PRO A 96 -24.25 -5.23 -4.89
CA PRO A 96 -24.18 -4.49 -3.63
C PRO A 96 -24.97 -3.17 -3.72
N SER A 97 -25.52 -2.73 -2.59
CA SER A 97 -26.20 -1.42 -2.49
C SER A 97 -25.25 -0.30 -2.07
N CYS A 98 -24.09 -0.66 -1.47
CA CYS A 98 -23.10 0.33 -1.07
C CYS A 98 -22.46 1.02 -2.29
N PRO A 99 -22.24 2.35 -2.24
CA PRO A 99 -21.66 3.09 -3.35
C PRO A 99 -20.17 2.76 -3.55
N THR A 100 -19.71 2.86 -4.79
CA THR A 100 -18.29 2.81 -5.14
C THR A 100 -17.68 4.17 -4.82
N LEU A 101 -16.72 4.20 -3.89
CA LEU A 101 -16.06 5.42 -3.41
C LEU A 101 -14.66 5.61 -4.02
N TRP A 102 -13.98 4.51 -4.32
CA TRP A 102 -12.60 4.50 -4.79
C TRP A 102 -12.51 4.28 -6.29
N GLN A 103 -11.63 5.03 -6.94
CA GLN A 103 -11.38 4.92 -8.37
C GLN A 103 -9.88 4.94 -8.65
N ALA A 104 -9.47 4.14 -9.62
CA ALA A 104 -8.12 4.16 -10.18
C ALA A 104 -8.23 4.50 -11.67
N ARG A 105 -7.51 5.53 -12.13
CA ARG A 105 -7.53 5.99 -13.52
C ARG A 105 -6.14 6.09 -14.07
N LEU A 106 -5.87 5.34 -15.13
CA LEU A 106 -4.61 5.40 -15.83
C LEU A 106 -4.48 6.74 -16.57
N LYS A 107 -3.35 7.40 -16.38
CA LYS A 107 -2.89 8.58 -17.10
C LYS A 107 -1.60 8.22 -17.84
N GLU A 108 -1.04 9.16 -18.59
CA GLU A 108 0.15 8.92 -19.41
C GLU A 108 1.35 8.36 -18.60
N ASN A 109 1.66 8.96 -17.44
CA ASN A 109 2.84 8.64 -16.65
C ASN A 109 2.52 8.11 -15.24
N ALA A 110 1.24 8.02 -14.88
CA ALA A 110 0.83 7.65 -13.53
C ALA A 110 -0.55 6.99 -13.51
N LEU A 111 -0.80 6.18 -12.49
CA LEU A 111 -2.12 5.71 -12.13
C LEU A 111 -2.63 6.59 -10.97
N GLU A 112 -3.67 7.37 -11.25
CA GLU A 112 -4.30 8.26 -10.28
C GLU A 112 -5.32 7.50 -9.43
N ILE A 113 -5.20 7.59 -8.11
CA ILE A 113 -6.11 7.01 -7.13
C ILE A 113 -6.91 8.12 -6.47
N THR A 114 -8.23 8.02 -6.53
CA THR A 114 -9.14 8.99 -5.91
C THR A 114 -10.16 8.29 -5.01
N ARG A 115 -10.61 8.98 -3.97
CA ARG A 115 -11.76 8.61 -3.17
C ARG A 115 -12.78 9.73 -3.20
N GLU A 116 -14.02 9.41 -3.57
CA GLU A 116 -15.11 10.41 -3.73
C GLU A 116 -14.69 11.61 -4.60
N GLY A 117 -13.91 11.32 -5.67
CA GLY A 117 -13.41 12.35 -6.59
C GLY A 117 -12.19 13.15 -6.07
N LYS A 118 -11.77 12.99 -4.81
CA LYS A 118 -10.60 13.65 -4.23
C LYS A 118 -9.36 12.80 -4.43
N LEU A 119 -8.26 13.44 -4.85
CA LEU A 119 -6.97 12.76 -5.03
C LEU A 119 -6.47 12.21 -3.70
N VAL A 120 -6.10 10.93 -3.72
CA VAL A 120 -5.45 10.24 -2.61
C VAL A 120 -3.95 10.13 -2.86
N THR A 121 -3.59 9.56 -4.00
CA THR A 121 -2.20 9.44 -4.45
C THR A 121 -2.13 9.14 -5.95
N ARG A 122 -0.92 9.19 -6.50
CA ARG A 122 -0.60 8.66 -7.83
C ARG A 122 0.53 7.66 -7.73
N TYR A 123 0.37 6.51 -8.36
CA TYR A 123 1.48 5.62 -8.63
C TYR A 123 2.16 6.10 -9.92
N VAL A 124 3.27 6.83 -9.78
CA VAL A 124 4.04 7.36 -10.89
C VAL A 124 4.98 6.26 -11.37
N PHE A 125 4.80 5.80 -12.61
CA PHE A 125 5.51 4.66 -13.17
C PHE A 125 6.40 5.01 -14.36
N ALA A 126 6.29 6.21 -14.92
CA ALA A 126 7.10 6.67 -16.05
C ALA A 126 7.71 8.06 -15.76
N GLY A 127 8.77 8.40 -16.50
CA GLY A 127 9.47 9.68 -16.35
C GLY A 127 10.40 9.77 -15.14
N ALA A 128 10.67 8.64 -14.45
CA ALA A 128 11.58 8.57 -13.31
C ALA A 128 12.49 7.33 -13.38
N ALA A 129 13.56 7.31 -12.57
CA ALA A 129 14.45 6.15 -12.49
C ALA A 129 13.81 4.93 -11.82
N LYS A 130 12.76 5.13 -11.04
CA LYS A 130 12.02 4.10 -10.31
C LYS A 130 10.59 4.53 -10.06
N PRO A 131 9.61 3.60 -9.98
CA PRO A 131 8.24 3.94 -9.61
C PRO A 131 8.11 4.40 -8.14
N TYR A 132 7.21 5.35 -7.89
CA TYR A 132 6.94 5.92 -6.58
C TYR A 132 5.48 6.36 -6.43
N LEU A 133 5.03 6.61 -5.19
CA LEU A 133 3.74 7.20 -4.90
C LEU A 133 3.91 8.69 -4.57
N TYR A 134 3.17 9.58 -5.26
CA TYR A 134 3.16 11.02 -4.99
C TYR A 134 1.93 11.72 -5.62
N PRO A 135 1.35 12.72 -4.94
CA PRO A 135 1.45 12.96 -3.50
C PRO A 135 0.77 11.86 -2.69
N ILE A 136 0.95 11.83 -1.37
CA ILE A 136 0.13 11.01 -0.48
C ILE A 136 -0.67 11.97 0.40
N HIS A 137 -1.99 11.90 0.32
CA HIS A 137 -2.87 12.74 1.13
C HIS A 137 -3.49 11.95 2.30
N ALA A 138 -3.54 12.59 3.47
CA ALA A 138 -4.40 12.16 4.57
C ALA A 138 -5.89 12.20 4.14
N GLN A 139 -6.79 11.63 4.93
CA GLN A 139 -8.24 11.72 4.64
C GLN A 139 -8.75 13.17 4.64
N THR A 140 -8.12 14.06 5.41
CA THR A 140 -8.38 15.50 5.41
C THR A 140 -7.99 16.22 4.11
N GLY A 141 -7.21 15.55 3.22
CA GLY A 141 -6.65 16.14 2.02
C GLY A 141 -5.27 16.78 2.23
N VAL A 142 -4.73 16.77 3.46
CA VAL A 142 -3.40 17.31 3.76
C VAL A 142 -2.32 16.42 3.16
N PRO A 143 -1.34 16.98 2.40
CA PRO A 143 -0.23 16.21 1.86
C PRO A 143 0.72 15.76 2.97
N MET A 144 0.96 14.45 3.01
CA MET A 144 1.74 13.78 4.05
C MET A 144 3.17 13.49 3.65
N THR A 145 3.55 13.80 2.40
CA THR A 145 4.90 13.59 1.90
C THR A 145 5.46 14.87 1.29
N ARG A 146 6.79 15.02 1.35
CA ARG A 146 7.51 16.15 0.78
C ARG A 146 7.22 16.28 -0.73
N ALA A 147 7.04 17.52 -1.19
CA ALA A 147 6.78 17.81 -2.59
C ALA A 147 8.04 17.72 -3.46
N TYR A 148 9.20 18.20 -2.96
CA TYR A 148 10.45 18.14 -3.70
C TYR A 148 10.95 16.70 -3.94
N PRO A 149 11.44 16.35 -5.14
CA PRO A 149 11.70 17.22 -6.29
C PRO A 149 10.56 17.28 -7.33
N MET A 150 9.41 16.67 -7.07
CA MET A 150 8.29 16.64 -8.01
C MET A 150 7.63 18.02 -8.17
N GLU A 151 7.62 18.78 -7.09
CA GLU A 151 7.12 20.15 -7.02
C GLU A 151 8.06 20.95 -6.09
N GLU A 152 8.18 22.25 -6.30
CA GLU A 152 8.85 23.16 -5.37
C GLU A 152 7.80 23.84 -4.48
N ARG A 153 8.05 23.81 -3.17
CA ARG A 153 7.23 24.49 -2.17
C ARG A 153 8.10 25.31 -1.25
N GLU A 154 7.68 26.53 -0.97
CA GLU A 154 8.37 27.41 -0.05
C GLU A 154 8.54 26.76 1.34
N GLY A 155 9.73 26.83 1.90
CA GLY A 155 10.07 26.25 3.21
C GLY A 155 10.31 24.74 3.21
N GLU A 156 10.22 24.05 2.08
CA GLU A 156 10.61 22.65 1.98
C GLU A 156 12.10 22.46 1.72
N SER A 157 12.67 21.43 2.34
CA SER A 157 14.03 20.96 2.10
C SER A 157 14.19 20.45 0.67
N THR A 158 15.25 20.87 -0.01
CA THR A 158 15.57 20.52 -1.41
C THR A 158 16.74 19.54 -1.54
N ASP A 159 17.09 18.86 -0.46
CA ASP A 159 18.11 17.81 -0.45
C ASP A 159 17.64 16.50 -1.10
N HIS A 160 18.56 15.62 -1.48
CA HIS A 160 18.30 14.25 -1.95
C HIS A 160 17.19 14.15 -3.02
N PRO A 161 17.40 14.69 -4.23
CA PRO A 161 16.35 14.69 -5.28
C PRO A 161 15.90 13.29 -5.73
N HIS A 162 16.71 12.28 -5.46
CA HIS A 162 16.37 10.88 -5.74
C HIS A 162 15.39 10.26 -4.71
N GLN A 163 15.13 10.93 -3.58
CA GLN A 163 14.21 10.51 -2.52
C GLN A 163 12.81 11.09 -2.77
N LYS A 164 12.01 10.42 -3.61
CA LYS A 164 10.71 10.90 -4.08
C LYS A 164 9.57 10.32 -3.26
N SER A 165 9.04 11.08 -2.31
CA SER A 165 7.80 10.78 -1.57
C SER A 165 7.81 9.40 -0.89
N PHE A 166 7.35 8.35 -1.57
CA PHE A 166 7.28 6.96 -1.10
C PHE A 166 7.79 6.04 -2.21
N TRP A 167 8.88 5.33 -1.98
CA TRP A 167 9.51 4.48 -3.01
C TRP A 167 10.10 3.19 -2.41
N PHE A 168 10.37 2.24 -3.29
CA PHE A 168 11.08 1.01 -2.98
C PHE A 168 12.22 0.79 -3.96
N THR A 169 13.44 0.58 -3.45
CA THR A 169 14.65 0.31 -4.21
C THR A 169 15.79 -0.13 -3.27
N HIS A 170 17.02 -0.32 -3.77
CA HIS A 170 18.18 -0.69 -2.95
C HIS A 170 19.47 -0.12 -3.51
N GLY A 171 20.42 0.23 -2.63
CA GLY A 171 21.67 0.89 -3.01
C GLY A 171 22.75 -0.02 -3.56
N ASP A 172 22.65 -1.33 -3.37
CA ASP A 172 23.62 -2.30 -3.91
C ASP A 172 22.91 -3.59 -4.35
N VAL A 173 22.65 -3.71 -5.65
CA VAL A 173 22.10 -4.92 -6.26
C VAL A 173 23.08 -5.45 -7.28
N ASN A 174 23.78 -6.53 -6.96
CA ASN A 174 24.90 -7.06 -7.75
C ASN A 174 25.98 -5.99 -8.07
N GLY A 175 26.28 -5.10 -7.11
CA GLY A 175 27.24 -4.01 -7.27
C GLY A 175 26.70 -2.77 -7.99
N ILE A 176 25.40 -2.72 -8.31
CA ILE A 176 24.77 -1.61 -9.02
C ILE A 176 23.87 -0.83 -8.05
N ASP A 177 24.06 0.49 -8.02
CA ASP A 177 23.25 1.41 -7.24
C ASP A 177 21.93 1.71 -7.95
N PHE A 178 20.79 1.33 -7.32
CA PHE A 178 19.44 1.67 -7.76
C PHE A 178 18.80 2.76 -6.88
N TRP A 179 19.48 3.16 -5.79
CA TRP A 179 18.95 4.16 -4.86
C TRP A 179 19.08 5.56 -5.41
N THR A 180 20.29 5.94 -5.84
CA THR A 180 20.53 7.23 -6.48
C THR A 180 20.07 7.21 -7.94
N GLU A 181 20.09 8.36 -8.59
CA GLU A 181 19.67 8.52 -9.98
C GLU A 181 20.83 9.08 -10.81
N GLY A 182 21.05 8.56 -11.99
CA GLY A 182 22.12 8.93 -12.91
C GLY A 182 22.20 8.01 -14.12
N GLU A 183 23.01 8.38 -15.10
CA GLU A 183 23.23 7.58 -16.32
C GLU A 183 23.99 6.28 -16.05
N ASP A 184 24.85 6.30 -15.02
CA ASP A 184 25.65 5.17 -14.53
C ASP A 184 24.91 4.32 -13.48
N LYS A 185 23.65 4.61 -13.19
CA LYS A 185 22.85 3.96 -12.14
C LYS A 185 21.84 2.97 -12.72
N GLY A 186 21.45 2.01 -11.88
CA GLY A 186 20.36 1.11 -12.19
C GLY A 186 19.00 1.84 -12.24
N ARG A 187 18.05 1.26 -12.97
CA ARG A 187 16.68 1.78 -13.10
C ARG A 187 15.65 0.68 -12.86
N ILE A 188 14.56 1.03 -12.21
CA ILE A 188 13.41 0.14 -12.05
C ILE A 188 12.34 0.61 -13.02
N VAL A 189 12.12 -0.19 -14.07
CA VAL A 189 11.24 0.16 -15.18
C VAL A 189 9.92 -0.58 -15.06
N HIS A 190 8.83 0.17 -14.98
CA HIS A 190 7.48 -0.39 -15.02
C HIS A 190 7.23 -1.08 -16.36
N ARG A 191 6.57 -2.23 -16.33
CA ARG A 191 6.24 -3.02 -17.52
C ARG A 191 4.74 -3.06 -17.77
N GLU A 192 3.98 -3.42 -16.78
CA GLU A 192 2.53 -3.61 -16.92
C GLU A 192 1.82 -3.53 -15.56
N PHE A 193 0.55 -3.24 -15.61
CA PHE A 193 -0.37 -3.51 -14.51
C PHE A 193 -1.09 -4.83 -14.82
N SER A 194 -0.98 -5.80 -13.92
CA SER A 194 -1.74 -7.06 -14.03
C SER A 194 -3.12 -6.97 -13.35
N ASP A 195 -3.31 -6.02 -12.42
CA ASP A 195 -4.60 -5.67 -11.85
C ASP A 195 -4.66 -4.18 -11.54
N ILE A 196 -5.79 -3.56 -11.85
CA ILE A 196 -6.16 -2.21 -11.44
C ILE A 196 -7.63 -2.26 -11.07
N SER A 197 -7.94 -2.14 -9.79
CA SER A 197 -9.32 -2.10 -9.34
C SER A 197 -9.53 -0.99 -8.31
N GLY A 198 -10.67 -0.34 -8.41
CA GLY A 198 -11.20 0.59 -7.43
C GLY A 198 -12.61 0.15 -7.07
N GLY A 199 -13.02 0.37 -5.83
CA GLY A 199 -14.26 -0.17 -5.35
C GLY A 199 -14.89 0.57 -4.18
N ARG A 200 -15.50 -0.18 -3.30
CA ARG A 200 -16.20 0.29 -2.09
C ARG A 200 -15.25 0.36 -0.90
N VAL A 201 -14.31 -0.59 -0.85
CA VAL A 201 -13.37 -0.78 0.26
C VAL A 201 -12.09 0.02 0.03
N GLY A 202 -11.55 -0.05 -1.18
CA GLY A 202 -10.26 0.54 -1.50
C GLY A 202 -9.89 0.44 -2.96
N THR A 203 -8.62 0.73 -3.24
CA THR A 203 -8.01 0.53 -4.55
C THR A 203 -6.93 -0.54 -4.42
N PHE A 204 -6.91 -1.48 -5.34
CA PHE A 204 -5.97 -2.61 -5.40
C PHE A 204 -5.24 -2.57 -6.73
N ILE A 205 -3.92 -2.58 -6.69
CA ILE A 205 -3.07 -2.48 -7.87
C ILE A 205 -2.02 -3.58 -7.78
N THR A 206 -1.83 -4.29 -8.88
CA THR A 206 -0.70 -5.20 -9.04
C THR A 206 0.10 -4.79 -10.26
N THR A 207 1.39 -4.53 -10.09
CA THR A 207 2.29 -4.04 -11.14
C THR A 207 3.55 -4.90 -11.21
N ARG A 208 4.10 -5.06 -12.41
CA ARG A 208 5.40 -5.71 -12.67
C ARG A 208 6.43 -4.70 -13.13
N ASN A 209 7.63 -4.84 -12.58
CA ASN A 209 8.74 -3.98 -12.90
C ASN A 209 10.00 -4.82 -13.21
N GLU A 210 10.92 -4.23 -13.95
CA GLU A 210 12.25 -4.80 -14.23
C GLU A 210 13.33 -3.93 -13.63
N TRP A 211 14.28 -4.54 -12.94
CA TRP A 211 15.49 -3.90 -12.44
C TRP A 211 16.58 -4.02 -13.48
N ARG A 212 16.92 -2.91 -14.10
CA ARG A 212 17.84 -2.85 -15.25
C ARG A 212 19.14 -2.17 -14.90
N THR A 213 20.23 -2.75 -15.39
CA THR A 213 21.57 -2.12 -15.36
C THR A 213 21.56 -0.83 -16.19
N PRO A 214 22.59 0.05 -16.06
CA PRO A 214 22.77 1.20 -16.96
C PRO A 214 22.78 0.81 -18.43
N GLN A 215 23.26 -0.39 -18.78
CA GLN A 215 23.32 -0.92 -20.14
C GLN A 215 21.99 -1.55 -20.62
N GLY A 216 20.96 -1.54 -19.75
CA GLY A 216 19.62 -2.04 -20.05
C GLY A 216 19.40 -3.54 -19.81
N GLN A 217 20.40 -4.27 -19.31
CA GLN A 217 20.25 -5.68 -18.96
C GLN A 217 19.32 -5.84 -17.76
N VAL A 218 18.39 -6.79 -17.80
CA VAL A 218 17.48 -7.11 -16.68
C VAL A 218 18.20 -8.02 -15.70
N LEU A 219 18.34 -7.57 -14.45
CA LEU A 219 18.90 -8.36 -13.36
C LEU A 219 17.84 -9.20 -12.66
N CYS A 220 16.71 -8.58 -12.37
CA CYS A 220 15.57 -9.22 -11.72
C CYS A 220 14.28 -8.49 -12.06
N THR A 221 13.17 -9.08 -11.66
CA THR A 221 11.86 -8.45 -11.72
C THR A 221 11.27 -8.30 -10.34
N ASP A 222 10.40 -7.30 -10.15
CA ASP A 222 9.53 -7.26 -8.99
C ASP A 222 8.05 -7.24 -9.39
N THR A 223 7.23 -7.77 -8.51
CA THR A 223 5.79 -7.56 -8.50
C THR A 223 5.45 -6.76 -7.26
N ARG A 224 4.74 -5.64 -7.43
CA ARG A 224 4.24 -4.82 -6.32
C ARG A 224 2.73 -4.94 -6.24
N GLU A 225 2.24 -5.28 -5.06
CA GLU A 225 0.84 -5.15 -4.72
C GLU A 225 0.67 -3.93 -3.82
N VAL A 226 -0.18 -3.00 -4.25
CA VAL A 226 -0.47 -1.76 -3.54
C VAL A 226 -1.96 -1.71 -3.24
N CYS A 227 -2.32 -1.76 -1.96
CA CYS A 227 -3.69 -1.61 -1.51
C CYS A 227 -3.83 -0.27 -0.78
N VAL A 228 -4.73 0.58 -1.23
CA VAL A 228 -5.01 1.88 -0.60
C VAL A 228 -6.45 1.91 -0.13
N TYR A 229 -6.66 2.06 1.16
CA TYR A 229 -7.98 2.03 1.78
C TYR A 229 -8.02 2.87 3.05
N ASP A 230 -9.22 3.09 3.58
CA ASP A 230 -9.43 3.82 4.82
C ASP A 230 -10.05 2.91 5.88
N VAL A 231 -9.60 3.06 7.12
CA VAL A 231 -10.18 2.43 8.31
C VAL A 231 -10.35 3.52 9.36
N ASP A 232 -11.58 3.79 9.76
CA ASP A 232 -11.93 4.89 10.66
C ASP A 232 -11.33 6.23 10.16
N ASP A 233 -10.48 6.87 10.94
CA ASP A 233 -9.74 8.09 10.59
C ASP A 233 -8.35 7.84 9.98
N LEU A 234 -7.99 6.58 9.74
CA LEU A 234 -6.70 6.18 9.20
C LEU A 234 -6.77 5.96 7.69
N ARG A 235 -5.81 6.52 6.97
CA ARG A 235 -5.48 6.10 5.61
C ARG A 235 -4.38 5.05 5.68
N ILE A 236 -4.60 3.93 5.02
CA ILE A 236 -3.68 2.79 5.02
C ILE A 236 -3.20 2.52 3.60
N ILE A 237 -1.91 2.27 3.48
CA ILE A 237 -1.28 1.80 2.25
C ILE A 237 -0.55 0.50 2.60
N ASP A 238 -1.10 -0.63 2.16
CA ASP A 238 -0.37 -1.90 2.19
C ASP A 238 0.47 -2.02 0.92
N PHE A 239 1.74 -2.29 1.10
CA PHE A 239 2.71 -2.33 0.01
C PHE A 239 3.56 -3.59 0.10
N THR A 240 3.27 -4.54 -0.78
CA THR A 240 4.01 -5.81 -0.86
C THR A 240 4.90 -5.83 -2.09
N VAL A 241 6.14 -6.28 -1.91
CA VAL A 241 7.09 -6.46 -3.02
C VAL A 241 7.58 -7.90 -3.05
N THR A 242 7.39 -8.55 -4.18
CA THR A 242 7.94 -9.87 -4.46
C THR A 242 9.02 -9.75 -5.52
N ILE A 243 10.28 -10.04 -5.16
CA ILE A 243 11.41 -9.99 -6.09
C ILE A 243 11.69 -11.40 -6.62
N ARG A 244 11.91 -11.49 -7.92
CA ARG A 244 12.31 -12.72 -8.61
C ARG A 244 13.63 -12.50 -9.34
N ALA A 245 14.64 -13.30 -8.99
CA ALA A 245 15.89 -13.33 -9.72
C ALA A 245 15.64 -13.69 -11.20
N GLY A 246 16.50 -13.18 -12.07
CA GLY A 246 16.57 -13.58 -13.47
C GLY A 246 17.28 -14.93 -13.65
N GLU A 247 18.03 -15.08 -14.74
CA GLU A 247 18.82 -16.30 -15.01
C GLU A 247 20.02 -16.44 -14.05
N GLN A 248 20.50 -15.33 -13.52
CA GLN A 248 21.63 -15.29 -12.60
C GLN A 248 21.17 -15.02 -11.16
N PRO A 249 21.93 -15.51 -10.16
CA PRO A 249 21.68 -15.15 -8.77
C PRO A 249 21.70 -13.65 -8.54
N ILE A 250 20.79 -13.16 -7.70
CA ILE A 250 20.75 -11.76 -7.31
C ILE A 250 21.22 -11.62 -5.85
N ARG A 251 22.07 -10.64 -5.63
CA ARG A 251 22.57 -10.27 -4.31
C ARG A 251 22.18 -8.84 -3.98
N PHE A 252 21.50 -8.65 -2.87
CA PHE A 252 21.32 -7.36 -2.22
C PHE A 252 22.47 -7.20 -1.23
N GLY A 253 23.37 -6.27 -1.52
CA GLY A 253 24.56 -6.01 -0.72
C GLY A 253 24.23 -5.22 0.55
N ASP A 254 25.19 -5.18 1.47
CA ASP A 254 25.06 -4.35 2.67
C ASP A 254 25.26 -2.87 2.31
N THR A 255 24.28 -2.06 2.63
CA THR A 255 24.28 -0.62 2.36
C THR A 255 23.38 0.11 3.36
N LYS A 256 23.68 1.36 3.64
CA LYS A 256 22.79 2.23 4.43
C LYS A 256 21.55 2.66 3.64
N GLU A 257 21.49 2.40 2.33
CA GLU A 257 20.49 2.92 1.39
C GLU A 257 19.56 1.81 0.87
N GLY A 258 18.62 1.44 1.68
CA GLY A 258 17.63 0.43 1.27
C GLY A 258 16.70 0.04 2.42
N THR A 259 15.57 -0.53 2.11
CA THR A 259 15.00 -0.83 0.78
C THR A 259 13.75 -0.01 0.53
N PHE A 260 13.11 0.42 1.58
CA PHE A 260 11.91 1.23 1.59
C PHE A 260 12.23 2.65 2.04
N GLY A 261 11.66 3.66 1.41
CA GLY A 261 11.80 5.05 1.80
C GLY A 261 10.49 5.82 1.73
N ILE A 262 10.27 6.67 2.72
CA ILE A 262 9.23 7.68 2.71
C ILE A 262 9.83 9.02 3.11
N ARG A 263 9.60 10.06 2.30
CA ARG A 263 10.04 11.40 2.59
C ARG A 263 8.88 12.22 3.14
N ILE A 264 8.92 12.50 4.42
CA ILE A 264 7.90 13.28 5.12
C ILE A 264 8.04 14.79 4.83
N PRO A 265 7.00 15.61 5.05
CA PRO A 265 7.10 17.06 4.94
C PRO A 265 8.18 17.63 5.88
N THR A 266 8.85 18.68 5.45
CA THR A 266 9.93 19.32 6.23
C THR A 266 9.48 19.78 7.62
N SER A 267 8.22 20.22 7.78
CA SER A 267 7.64 20.59 9.08
C SER A 267 7.57 19.44 10.09
N MET A 268 7.51 18.19 9.61
CA MET A 268 7.52 16.98 10.44
C MET A 268 8.95 16.45 10.69
N GLU A 269 9.96 16.98 10.01
CA GLU A 269 11.34 16.53 10.20
C GLU A 269 11.83 16.94 11.60
N GLN A 270 12.59 16.08 12.26
CA GLN A 270 13.22 16.38 13.54
C GLN A 270 14.30 17.47 13.41
N ARG A 271 14.99 17.51 12.27
CA ARG A 271 16.12 18.41 12.04
C ARG A 271 15.70 19.85 11.74
N HIS A 272 14.63 20.02 10.97
CA HIS A 272 14.18 21.33 10.45
C HIS A 272 12.82 21.74 10.99
N GLY A 273 12.04 20.77 11.51
CA GLY A 273 10.74 20.97 12.12
C GLY A 273 10.74 20.66 13.63
N LYS A 274 9.56 20.46 14.17
CA LYS A 274 9.34 20.00 15.54
C LYS A 274 8.84 18.55 15.57
N GLY A 275 9.27 17.76 14.60
CA GLY A 275 8.86 16.38 14.48
C GLY A 275 9.41 15.50 15.59
N ALA A 276 8.66 14.48 15.95
CA ALA A 276 9.03 13.45 16.92
C ALA A 276 9.00 12.06 16.28
N ILE A 277 9.93 11.22 16.68
CA ILE A 277 10.03 9.82 16.24
C ILE A 277 9.78 8.93 17.44
N LEU A 278 9.04 7.83 17.22
CA LEU A 278 8.81 6.78 18.22
C LEU A 278 8.85 5.42 17.53
N THR A 279 9.56 4.47 18.12
CA THR A 279 9.57 3.07 17.69
C THR A 279 8.78 2.15 18.61
N ALA A 280 8.52 0.93 18.15
CA ALA A 280 7.85 -0.12 18.92
C ALA A 280 8.55 -0.42 20.26
N GLU A 281 9.88 -0.29 20.30
CA GLU A 281 10.71 -0.53 21.48
C GLU A 281 10.79 0.70 22.41
N GLY A 282 10.01 1.76 22.13
CA GLY A 282 9.95 2.98 22.91
C GLY A 282 11.12 3.94 22.70
N LYS A 283 11.99 3.68 21.72
CA LYS A 283 13.09 4.59 21.36
C LYS A 283 12.56 5.83 20.69
N ARG A 284 13.16 6.97 21.03
CA ARG A 284 12.70 8.28 20.57
C ARG A 284 13.79 9.02 19.80
N ASP A 285 13.38 9.73 18.80
CA ASP A 285 14.19 10.72 18.10
C ASP A 285 15.54 10.15 17.65
N LYS A 286 16.65 10.72 18.09
CA LYS A 286 18.00 10.28 17.73
C LYS A 286 18.31 8.83 18.12
N GLU A 287 17.66 8.30 19.16
CA GLU A 287 17.85 6.93 19.62
C GLU A 287 17.16 5.92 18.70
N ALA A 288 16.20 6.37 17.89
CA ALA A 288 15.50 5.53 16.94
C ALA A 288 16.36 5.20 15.71
N TRP A 289 17.33 6.06 15.39
CA TRP A 289 18.17 5.90 14.21
C TRP A 289 19.04 4.64 14.26
N GLY A 290 19.05 3.88 13.16
CA GLY A 290 19.85 2.65 13.04
C GLY A 290 19.35 1.49 13.90
N THR A 291 18.16 1.57 14.49
CA THR A 291 17.58 0.51 15.32
C THR A 291 16.55 -0.32 14.56
N ARG A 292 16.41 -1.59 14.92
CA ARG A 292 15.36 -2.46 14.39
C ARG A 292 14.09 -2.27 15.22
N ALA A 293 12.95 -2.19 14.55
CA ALA A 293 11.64 -2.04 15.16
C ALA A 293 10.57 -2.62 14.24
N ILE A 294 9.51 -3.20 14.81
CA ILE A 294 8.37 -3.70 14.02
C ILE A 294 7.48 -2.57 13.51
N TRP A 295 7.60 -1.37 14.08
CA TRP A 295 7.02 -0.14 13.55
C TRP A 295 7.81 1.09 14.00
N CYS A 296 7.73 2.13 13.19
CA CYS A 296 8.25 3.45 13.48
C CYS A 296 7.22 4.49 13.10
N THR A 297 7.01 5.48 13.98
CA THR A 297 6.07 6.57 13.77
C THR A 297 6.81 7.90 13.77
N TYR A 298 6.53 8.73 12.76
CA TYR A 298 6.85 10.15 12.72
C TYR A 298 5.61 10.98 12.99
N SER A 299 5.70 11.94 13.90
CA SER A 299 4.61 12.88 14.20
C SER A 299 5.13 14.31 14.14
N GLY A 300 4.31 15.23 13.62
CA GLY A 300 4.68 16.64 13.56
C GLY A 300 3.54 17.53 13.11
N ASP A 301 3.77 18.83 13.17
CA ASP A 301 2.80 19.84 12.78
C ASP A 301 2.74 20.01 11.25
N ILE A 302 1.55 20.03 10.71
CA ILE A 302 1.28 20.44 9.33
C ILE A 302 0.09 21.40 9.36
N GLY A 303 0.37 22.69 9.19
CA GLY A 303 -0.68 23.72 9.14
C GLY A 303 -1.42 23.95 10.46
N GLY A 304 -0.76 23.73 11.59
CA GLY A 304 -1.31 23.93 12.94
C GLY A 304 -1.98 22.70 13.54
N GLU A 305 -1.98 21.56 12.85
CA GLU A 305 -2.51 20.29 13.34
C GLU A 305 -1.44 19.21 13.38
N ILE A 306 -1.51 18.31 14.36
CA ILE A 306 -0.56 17.20 14.49
C ILE A 306 -1.00 16.03 13.63
N TYR A 307 -0.12 15.66 12.68
CA TYR A 307 -0.24 14.47 11.86
C TYR A 307 0.83 13.44 12.20
N SER A 308 0.55 12.19 11.89
CA SER A 308 1.49 11.09 12.09
C SER A 308 1.54 10.17 10.89
N ILE A 309 2.74 9.67 10.57
CA ILE A 309 2.98 8.60 9.62
C ILE A 309 3.61 7.45 10.38
N SER A 310 2.99 6.28 10.32
CA SER A 310 3.53 5.06 10.93
C SER A 310 3.88 4.06 9.84
N VAL A 311 5.08 3.49 9.91
CA VAL A 311 5.54 2.42 9.03
C VAL A 311 5.64 1.15 9.86
N PHE A 312 5.04 0.08 9.37
CA PHE A 312 5.07 -1.25 9.99
C PHE A 312 5.83 -2.19 9.05
N ASP A 313 6.74 -2.99 9.59
CA ASP A 313 7.53 -4.00 8.87
C ASP A 313 7.21 -5.39 9.40
N HIS A 314 7.03 -6.37 8.50
CA HIS A 314 6.75 -7.77 8.85
C HIS A 314 6.99 -8.74 7.69
#